data_f1ab9de3f39dd3c27a08449f42147723
#
_entry.id   f1ab9de3f39dd3c27a08449f42147723
#
_cell.length_a   1.000
_cell.length_b   1.000
_cell.length_c   1.000
_cell.angle_alpha   90.00
_cell.angle_beta   90.00
_cell.angle_gamma   90.00
#
_symmetry.space_group_name_H-M   'P 1'
#
loop_
_entity.id
_entity.type
_entity.pdbx_description
1 polymer ?
#
loop_
_entity_poly.entity_id
_entity_poly.type
_entity_poly.pdbx_seq_one_letter_code
_entity_poly.pdbx_strand_id
1 'polypeptide(L)'
;MDNKNIDPNFNPERFLETQKYKGSITALIFLLLFIIFLMVAFKKAFFTQANMPNLVMSKQDTATRGTIYSQDNYSLATSQTLFKLGFDTRFLNPNKEDFFVDFLSIYSNIPKKSLKDAINTKGYIILAYDLTPNMAANIRDLNKKFLAFGVFQNFKDAHDKVWQKQGLNIEVSGVSRHYPYQNSLEPIIGYVQKQEEDKLTLTAGKKGVEKSQDHLLKAQQNGIRTGKRDVSFNFIQNHSYTEVERLDGYEVYLSIPLKLQREIETLLDKAKDKLKAKEILVGIINPKSGEILSLASSKRFNPNAIKTSDYESLNLSVAEKVFEPGSTIKPIVYSLLLDKNLINPKERIDLNHGYYQLGKYTIKDDFIPNKKAVVEDILIQSSNVGMIKISKNLNPEDFYNGLLGYGFSQKTGIDLSLEATGKIPPLSAFKREVLKGSVSYGYGLNATFLQLLRAYAVFSNEGKLATPYLVQRETAPNGDIYIPSPKPTFQVISPKSARKMKETLIKVVRYGTGKNAQFEGLYIGGKTGTARVAKNGSYSVQSYNSSFFGFAEDERQVFTIGVVILGSHGKEEYYASKIAAPIFKEITEILVRYNHLSPSIAIQNALEKNRFKIK
;
A
#
# COMPACT_ATOMS: atom_id res chain seq x y z
N MET A 1 44.13 96.40 51.16
CA MET A 1 45.46 95.99 51.67
C MET A 1 45.21 95.01 52.81
N ASP A 2 45.08 93.73 52.57
CA ASP A 2 44.86 92.74 53.61
C ASP A 2 46.12 91.92 53.85
N ASN A 3 46.67 92.08 55.01
CA ASN A 3 47.74 91.27 55.54
C ASN A 3 47.25 89.90 55.86
N LYS A 4 47.60 88.89 55.05
CA LYS A 4 47.39 87.48 55.40
C LYS A 4 48.40 87.11 56.50
N ASN A 5 47.81 86.80 57.71
CA ASN A 5 48.57 86.22 58.83
C ASN A 5 49.16 84.89 58.37
N ILE A 6 50.45 84.81 58.19
CA ILE A 6 51.20 83.56 58.04
C ILE A 6 51.40 83.02 59.46
N ASP A 7 50.86 81.81 59.73
CA ASP A 7 51.01 81.10 60.99
C ASP A 7 52.56 80.94 61.26
N PRO A 8 53.07 81.49 62.35
CA PRO A 8 54.49 81.49 62.62
C PRO A 8 55.04 80.08 62.92
N ASN A 9 54.19 79.10 63.07
CA ASN A 9 54.58 77.71 63.31
C ASN A 9 54.49 76.83 62.06
N PHE A 10 54.20 77.39 60.85
CA PHE A 10 54.16 76.63 59.62
C PHE A 10 55.54 76.13 59.24
N ASN A 11 55.75 74.80 59.38
CA ASN A 11 56.97 74.12 58.93
C ASN A 11 56.72 73.46 57.55
N PRO A 12 57.22 74.04 56.47
CA PRO A 12 56.96 73.60 55.12
C PRO A 12 57.48 72.18 54.83
N GLU A 13 58.58 71.76 55.50
CA GLU A 13 59.15 70.43 55.35
C GLU A 13 58.22 69.36 55.96
N ARG A 14 57.69 69.60 57.16
CA ARG A 14 56.71 68.70 57.79
C ARG A 14 55.39 68.60 56.99
N PHE A 15 55.00 69.74 56.41
CA PHE A 15 53.77 69.75 55.55
C PHE A 15 53.99 68.90 54.26
N LEU A 16 55.17 69.07 53.63
CA LEU A 16 55.55 68.29 52.45
C LEU A 16 55.70 66.76 52.76
N GLU A 17 56.25 66.41 53.92
CA GLU A 17 56.37 65.05 54.38
C GLU A 17 54.95 64.42 54.65
N THR A 18 54.10 65.17 55.32
CA THR A 18 52.72 64.71 55.55
C THR A 18 51.89 64.55 54.24
N GLN A 19 52.09 65.43 53.25
CA GLN A 19 51.52 65.36 51.94
C GLN A 19 52.06 64.12 51.14
N LYS A 20 53.38 63.91 51.21
CA LYS A 20 54.00 62.70 50.62
C LYS A 20 53.48 61.42 51.27
N TYR A 21 53.34 61.41 52.63
CA TYR A 21 52.85 60.28 53.37
C TYR A 21 51.36 59.99 53.05
N LYS A 22 50.51 61.05 52.98
CA LYS A 22 49.14 60.96 52.56
C LYS A 22 49.03 60.49 51.09
N GLY A 23 49.92 61.01 50.19
CA GLY A 23 49.99 60.59 48.80
C GLY A 23 50.36 59.09 48.64
N SER A 24 51.35 58.65 49.46
CA SER A 24 51.75 57.24 49.47
C SER A 24 50.65 56.31 50.01
N ILE A 25 49.88 56.72 51.04
CA ILE A 25 48.74 55.95 51.55
C ILE A 25 47.65 55.89 50.51
N THR A 26 47.31 57.00 49.84
CA THR A 26 46.31 57.04 48.78
C THR A 26 46.69 56.13 47.61
N ALA A 27 47.97 56.19 47.18
CA ALA A 27 48.48 55.29 46.14
C ALA A 27 48.46 53.83 46.55
N LEU A 28 48.70 53.50 47.83
CA LEU A 28 48.62 52.15 48.36
C LEU A 28 47.18 51.65 48.39
N ILE A 29 46.19 52.49 48.75
CA ILE A 29 44.78 52.18 48.71
C ILE A 29 44.33 51.93 47.27
N PHE A 30 44.72 52.77 46.32
CA PHE A 30 44.39 52.55 44.90
C PHE A 30 45.00 51.23 44.35
N LEU A 31 46.26 50.96 44.75
CA LEU A 31 46.91 49.70 44.36
C LEU A 31 46.13 48.47 44.93
N LEU A 32 45.71 48.57 46.18
CA LEU A 32 45.00 47.52 46.86
C LEU A 32 43.57 47.28 46.20
N LEU A 33 42.87 48.37 45.89
CA LEU A 33 41.64 48.35 45.16
C LEU A 33 41.78 47.75 43.73
N PHE A 34 42.90 48.11 43.07
CA PHE A 34 43.21 47.56 41.75
C PHE A 34 43.52 46.04 41.81
N ILE A 35 44.27 45.61 42.84
CA ILE A 35 44.53 44.18 43.07
C ILE A 35 43.21 43.41 43.36
N ILE A 36 42.34 44.01 44.21
CA ILE A 36 40.99 43.40 44.48
C ILE A 36 40.17 43.31 43.18
N PHE A 37 40.17 44.38 42.37
CA PHE A 37 39.52 44.40 41.07
C PHE A 37 40.07 43.31 40.15
N LEU A 38 41.38 43.17 40.06
CA LEU A 38 42.03 42.11 39.28
C LEU A 38 41.71 40.74 39.81
N MET A 39 41.67 40.52 41.14
CA MET A 39 41.27 39.24 41.71
C MET A 39 39.76 38.91 41.41
N VAL A 40 38.87 39.89 41.52
CA VAL A 40 37.45 39.72 41.20
C VAL A 40 37.27 39.46 39.69
N ALA A 41 37.96 40.19 38.84
CA ALA A 41 37.95 40.00 37.39
C ALA A 41 38.49 38.60 37.00
N PHE A 42 39.61 38.20 37.61
CA PHE A 42 40.21 36.89 37.41
C PHE A 42 39.29 35.77 37.89
N LYS A 43 38.71 35.91 39.10
CA LYS A 43 37.72 34.97 39.63
C LYS A 43 36.53 34.87 38.71
N LYS A 44 35.99 35.98 38.22
CA LYS A 44 34.87 36.00 37.28
C LYS A 44 35.22 35.39 35.93
N ALA A 45 36.42 35.68 35.39
CA ALA A 45 36.91 35.12 34.14
C ALA A 45 37.17 33.60 34.21
N PHE A 46 37.73 33.10 35.31
CA PHE A 46 38.08 31.69 35.47
C PHE A 46 36.92 30.82 35.94
N PHE A 47 36.07 31.31 36.86
CA PHE A 47 34.95 30.51 37.41
C PHE A 47 33.64 30.60 36.62
N THR A 48 33.49 31.62 35.75
CA THR A 48 32.32 31.68 34.84
C THR A 48 32.52 30.85 33.60
N GLN A 49 33.72 30.35 33.27
CA GLN A 49 33.93 29.37 32.19
C GLN A 49 33.17 28.05 32.45
N ALA A 50 32.94 27.68 33.72
CA ALA A 50 32.17 26.48 34.07
C ALA A 50 30.67 26.58 33.71
N ASN A 51 30.14 27.78 33.48
CA ASN A 51 28.74 28.05 33.14
C ASN A 51 28.56 28.56 31.70
N MET A 52 29.60 28.52 30.86
CA MET A 52 29.41 28.85 29.44
C MET A 52 28.51 27.82 28.77
N PRO A 53 27.48 28.23 28.00
CA PRO A 53 26.66 27.30 27.27
C PRO A 53 27.55 26.45 26.34
N ASN A 54 27.25 25.16 26.28
CA ASN A 54 27.97 24.26 25.40
C ASN A 54 27.94 24.80 23.96
N LEU A 55 29.09 25.15 23.44
CA LEU A 55 29.25 25.72 22.10
C LEU A 55 29.13 24.65 21.02
N VAL A 56 29.23 23.36 21.38
CA VAL A 56 29.04 22.24 20.45
C VAL A 56 27.58 21.88 20.44
N MET A 57 27.01 21.85 19.25
CA MET A 57 25.63 21.42 18.98
C MET A 57 25.65 20.26 18.01
N SER A 58 24.80 19.25 18.26
CA SER A 58 24.47 18.24 17.29
C SER A 58 22.98 18.40 16.92
N LYS A 59 22.69 18.43 15.64
CA LYS A 59 21.32 18.49 15.11
C LYS A 59 21.11 17.31 14.18
N GLN A 60 20.13 16.50 14.50
CA GLN A 60 19.70 15.40 13.65
C GLN A 60 18.63 15.86 12.65
N ASP A 61 18.77 15.44 11.40
CA ASP A 61 17.76 15.58 10.34
C ASP A 61 17.21 14.19 10.04
N THR A 62 15.98 13.93 10.50
CA THR A 62 15.37 12.61 10.43
C THR A 62 14.99 12.29 8.98
N ALA A 63 15.54 11.21 8.45
CA ALA A 63 15.18 10.70 7.14
C ALA A 63 13.77 10.11 7.16
N THR A 64 13.09 10.19 6.02
CA THR A 64 11.72 9.78 5.86
C THR A 64 11.60 8.53 5.00
N ARG A 65 10.53 7.77 5.22
CA ARG A 65 10.15 6.64 4.38
C ARG A 65 9.81 7.13 2.97
N GLY A 66 10.28 6.42 1.94
CA GLY A 66 10.07 6.75 0.53
C GLY A 66 8.59 6.72 0.11
N THR A 67 8.27 7.36 -0.98
CA THR A 67 6.90 7.47 -1.51
C THR A 67 6.57 6.32 -2.44
N ILE A 68 5.34 5.82 -2.38
CA ILE A 68 4.79 4.89 -3.37
C ILE A 68 3.95 5.68 -4.37
N TYR A 69 4.25 5.51 -5.65
CA TYR A 69 3.55 6.17 -6.76
C TYR A 69 2.78 5.16 -7.61
N SER A 70 1.68 5.61 -8.22
CA SER A 70 1.01 4.91 -9.31
C SER A 70 1.78 5.08 -10.63
N GLN A 71 1.42 4.30 -11.65
CA GLN A 71 2.01 4.41 -12.99
C GLN A 71 1.84 5.83 -13.57
N ASP A 72 0.71 6.49 -13.32
CA ASP A 72 0.38 7.86 -13.74
C ASP A 72 0.86 8.94 -12.75
N ASN A 73 1.90 8.62 -11.93
CA ASN A 73 2.64 9.50 -11.03
C ASN A 73 1.83 10.14 -9.90
N TYR A 74 0.72 9.56 -9.48
CA TYR A 74 0.03 9.98 -8.25
C TYR A 74 0.70 9.36 -7.03
N SER A 75 0.95 10.16 -5.99
CA SER A 75 1.51 9.68 -4.73
C SER A 75 0.46 8.91 -3.94
N LEU A 76 0.60 7.58 -3.84
CA LEU A 76 -0.35 6.67 -3.20
C LEU A 76 -0.12 6.56 -1.69
N ALA A 77 1.13 6.60 -1.26
CA ALA A 77 1.52 6.61 0.14
C ALA A 77 2.75 7.50 0.33
N THR A 78 2.66 8.48 1.23
CA THR A 78 3.72 9.46 1.51
C THR A 78 4.05 9.50 3.00
N SER A 79 5.23 10.02 3.32
CA SER A 79 5.62 10.31 4.69
C SER A 79 5.15 11.68 5.12
N GLN A 80 4.65 11.79 6.35
CA GLN A 80 4.18 13.02 6.95
C GLN A 80 4.84 13.22 8.31
N THR A 81 5.52 14.35 8.50
CA THR A 81 6.08 14.72 9.80
C THR A 81 4.96 14.93 10.82
N LEU A 82 5.12 14.36 12.00
CA LEU A 82 4.24 14.59 13.14
C LEU A 82 4.88 15.57 14.13
N PHE A 83 4.03 16.32 14.83
CA PHE A 83 4.45 17.25 15.85
C PHE A 83 3.79 16.92 17.18
N LYS A 84 4.56 17.06 18.27
CA LYS A 84 4.04 17.03 19.64
C LYS A 84 3.70 18.45 20.09
N LEU A 85 2.67 18.55 20.89
CA LEU A 85 2.20 19.78 21.52
C LEU A 85 2.36 19.67 23.01
N GLY A 86 3.13 20.54 23.59
CA GLY A 86 3.28 20.64 25.04
C GLY A 86 3.24 22.06 25.52
N PHE A 87 3.01 22.26 26.81
CA PHE A 87 3.18 23.53 27.49
C PHE A 87 3.33 23.31 29.00
N ASP A 88 3.78 24.33 29.69
CA ASP A 88 3.86 24.31 31.15
C ASP A 88 2.64 25.02 31.73
N THR A 89 1.80 24.28 32.45
CA THR A 89 0.52 24.75 33.03
C THR A 89 0.70 25.88 34.02
N ARG A 90 1.91 26.04 34.62
CA ARG A 90 2.19 27.11 35.57
C ARG A 90 2.16 28.51 34.93
N PHE A 91 2.34 28.57 33.61
CA PHE A 91 2.23 29.84 32.87
C PHE A 91 0.81 30.19 32.46
N LEU A 92 -0.15 29.26 32.55
CA LEU A 92 -1.53 29.53 32.14
C LEU A 92 -2.18 30.53 33.11
N ASN A 93 -2.84 31.57 32.57
CA ASN A 93 -3.62 32.51 33.32
C ASN A 93 -4.98 31.87 33.72
N PRO A 94 -5.26 31.65 35.01
CA PRO A 94 -6.50 31.02 35.47
C PRO A 94 -7.79 31.68 34.94
N ASN A 95 -7.77 33.02 34.79
CA ASN A 95 -8.92 33.76 34.28
C ASN A 95 -9.18 33.58 32.78
N LYS A 96 -8.28 32.88 32.07
CA LYS A 96 -8.37 32.65 30.62
C LYS A 96 -8.30 31.17 30.25
N GLU A 97 -8.49 30.29 31.19
CA GLU A 97 -8.47 28.84 31.01
C GLU A 97 -9.51 28.37 30.01
N ASP A 98 -10.79 28.79 30.17
CA ASP A 98 -11.85 28.41 29.23
C ASP A 98 -11.56 28.90 27.80
N PHE A 99 -11.06 30.13 27.67
CA PHE A 99 -10.63 30.66 26.37
C PHE A 99 -9.51 29.83 25.74
N PHE A 100 -8.52 29.44 26.54
CA PHE A 100 -7.43 28.54 26.09
C PHE A 100 -7.98 27.21 25.62
N VAL A 101 -8.82 26.55 26.43
CA VAL A 101 -9.38 25.23 26.11
C VAL A 101 -10.26 25.27 24.87
N ASP A 102 -11.11 26.30 24.75
CA ASP A 102 -12.05 26.42 23.63
C ASP A 102 -11.32 26.55 22.28
N PHE A 103 -10.37 27.48 22.20
CA PHE A 103 -9.63 27.68 20.97
C PHE A 103 -8.66 26.54 20.67
N LEU A 104 -7.94 26.03 21.67
CA LEU A 104 -7.00 24.94 21.45
C LEU A 104 -7.73 23.66 21.01
N SER A 105 -8.89 23.36 21.55
CA SER A 105 -9.71 22.23 21.13
C SER A 105 -10.09 22.29 19.64
N ILE A 106 -10.44 23.48 19.13
CA ILE A 106 -10.80 23.68 17.72
C ILE A 106 -9.60 23.43 16.80
N TYR A 107 -8.42 23.93 17.15
CA TYR A 107 -7.23 23.87 16.30
C TYR A 107 -6.46 22.55 16.41
N SER A 108 -6.57 21.84 17.54
CA SER A 108 -5.86 20.59 17.81
C SER A 108 -6.71 19.33 17.64
N ASN A 109 -8.05 19.46 17.52
CA ASN A 109 -9.03 18.37 17.60
C ASN A 109 -8.98 17.57 18.93
N ILE A 110 -8.31 18.08 19.96
CA ILE A 110 -8.31 17.45 21.29
C ILE A 110 -9.63 17.78 21.99
N PRO A 111 -10.34 16.80 22.54
CA PRO A 111 -11.59 17.05 23.26
C PRO A 111 -11.39 18.01 24.42
N LYS A 112 -12.32 18.98 24.61
CA LYS A 112 -12.27 19.97 25.71
C LYS A 112 -12.10 19.33 27.08
N LYS A 113 -12.78 18.20 27.32
CA LYS A 113 -12.67 17.46 28.57
C LYS A 113 -11.23 17.02 28.83
N SER A 114 -10.56 16.42 27.81
CA SER A 114 -9.19 15.96 27.94
C SER A 114 -8.20 17.11 28.17
N LEU A 115 -8.45 18.29 27.57
CA LEU A 115 -7.66 19.50 27.83
C LEU A 115 -7.84 20.00 29.26
N LYS A 116 -9.08 20.05 29.76
CA LYS A 116 -9.39 20.46 31.15
C LYS A 116 -8.75 19.50 32.15
N ASP A 117 -8.85 18.19 31.92
CA ASP A 117 -8.22 17.17 32.78
C ASP A 117 -6.68 17.33 32.80
N ALA A 118 -6.06 17.58 31.64
CA ALA A 118 -4.63 17.75 31.53
C ALA A 118 -4.10 19.02 32.25
N ILE A 119 -4.81 20.14 32.15
CA ILE A 119 -4.44 21.42 32.77
C ILE A 119 -4.37 21.33 34.32
N ASN A 120 -5.13 20.44 34.93
CA ASN A 120 -5.08 20.20 36.38
C ASN A 120 -3.72 19.64 36.86
N THR A 121 -2.88 19.12 35.95
CA THR A 121 -1.53 18.66 36.27
C THR A 121 -0.57 19.83 36.28
N LYS A 122 0.16 20.04 37.39
CA LYS A 122 1.13 21.14 37.51
C LYS A 122 2.45 20.81 36.84
N GLY A 123 2.96 21.72 36.01
CA GLY A 123 4.25 21.62 35.35
C GLY A 123 4.13 21.44 33.85
N TYR A 124 5.22 20.98 33.22
CA TYR A 124 5.24 20.75 31.78
C TYR A 124 4.49 19.46 31.43
N ILE A 125 3.50 19.58 30.55
CA ILE A 125 2.69 18.46 30.07
C ILE A 125 2.72 18.39 28.55
N ILE A 126 2.51 17.19 27.99
CA ILE A 126 2.34 16.96 26.56
C ILE A 126 0.88 16.63 26.31
N LEU A 127 0.24 17.40 25.43
CA LEU A 127 -1.19 17.29 25.10
C LEU A 127 -1.46 16.36 23.91
N ALA A 128 -0.55 16.32 22.95
CA ALA A 128 -0.65 15.47 21.76
C ALA A 128 0.75 15.15 21.19
N TYR A 129 0.88 14.01 20.50
CA TYR A 129 2.10 13.56 19.83
C TYR A 129 1.95 13.46 18.30
N ASP A 130 0.75 13.66 17.76
CA ASP A 130 0.37 13.30 16.40
C ASP A 130 -0.25 14.45 15.60
N LEU A 131 0.11 15.69 15.95
CA LEU A 131 -0.34 16.84 15.16
C LEU A 131 0.21 16.80 13.74
N THR A 132 -0.66 17.01 12.77
CA THR A 132 -0.26 17.16 11.38
C THR A 132 0.48 18.49 11.13
N PRO A 133 1.25 18.65 10.04
CA PRO A 133 1.93 19.91 9.73
C PRO A 133 0.99 21.11 9.68
N ASN A 134 -0.22 20.96 9.12
CA ASN A 134 -1.22 22.03 9.06
C ASN A 134 -1.74 22.41 10.44
N MET A 135 -2.03 21.42 11.29
CA MET A 135 -2.45 21.67 12.68
C MET A 135 -1.33 22.37 13.45
N ALA A 136 -0.09 21.91 13.32
CA ALA A 136 1.06 22.51 13.97
C ALA A 136 1.28 23.98 13.52
N ALA A 137 1.12 24.29 12.24
CA ALA A 137 1.21 25.67 11.73
C ALA A 137 0.10 26.54 12.33
N ASN A 138 -1.14 26.08 12.28
CA ASN A 138 -2.29 26.80 12.84
C ASN A 138 -2.15 27.06 14.36
N ILE A 139 -1.65 26.05 15.10
CA ILE A 139 -1.41 26.19 16.55
C ILE A 139 -0.24 27.14 16.85
N ARG A 140 0.80 27.21 16.01
CA ARG A 140 1.87 28.22 16.13
C ARG A 140 1.32 29.64 15.99
N ASP A 141 0.40 29.87 15.06
CA ASP A 141 -0.24 31.18 14.90
C ASP A 141 -1.22 31.48 16.04
N LEU A 142 -1.95 30.48 16.52
CA LEU A 142 -2.78 30.61 17.72
C LEU A 142 -1.92 30.95 18.96
N ASN A 143 -0.75 30.33 19.10
CA ASN A 143 0.18 30.60 20.20
C ASN A 143 0.64 32.06 20.23
N LYS A 144 0.93 32.68 19.08
CA LYS A 144 1.25 34.12 18.98
C LYS A 144 0.09 34.96 19.53
N LYS A 145 -1.15 34.60 19.19
CA LYS A 145 -2.37 35.28 19.67
C LYS A 145 -2.55 35.08 21.19
N PHE A 146 -2.35 33.87 21.69
CA PHE A 146 -2.42 33.59 23.13
C PHE A 146 -1.42 34.40 23.92
N LEU A 147 -0.18 34.56 23.44
CA LEU A 147 0.84 35.40 24.06
C LEU A 147 0.44 36.89 24.05
N ALA A 148 -0.12 37.37 22.93
CA ALA A 148 -0.57 38.77 22.80
C ALA A 148 -1.79 39.08 23.70
N PHE A 149 -2.73 38.14 23.79
CA PHE A 149 -3.92 38.29 24.62
C PHE A 149 -3.70 37.98 26.11
N GLY A 150 -2.45 37.67 26.53
CA GLY A 150 -2.14 37.40 27.95
C GLY A 150 -2.78 36.13 28.48
N VAL A 151 -2.95 35.09 27.61
CA VAL A 151 -3.39 33.75 28.04
C VAL A 151 -2.29 33.09 28.86
N PHE A 152 -1.02 33.43 28.58
CA PHE A 152 0.12 33.02 29.39
C PHE A 152 0.67 34.20 30.18
N GLN A 153 1.05 33.95 31.44
CA GLN A 153 1.58 34.92 32.38
C GLN A 153 2.90 34.45 33.00
N ASN A 154 3.69 35.37 33.57
CA ASN A 154 4.85 35.00 34.35
C ASN A 154 4.41 34.32 35.64
N PHE A 155 5.15 33.37 36.16
CA PHE A 155 4.91 32.79 37.47
C PHE A 155 6.13 32.91 38.37
N LYS A 156 5.91 32.92 39.70
CA LYS A 156 6.96 32.86 40.71
C LYS A 156 7.04 31.44 41.26
N ASP A 157 8.26 30.92 41.41
CA ASP A 157 8.48 29.65 42.09
C ASP A 157 8.54 29.80 43.61
N ALA A 158 8.72 28.70 44.34
CA ALA A 158 8.78 28.68 45.79
C ALA A 158 9.95 29.50 46.41
N HIS A 159 10.88 29.94 45.58
CA HIS A 159 12.04 30.76 45.97
C HIS A 159 11.89 32.22 45.47
N ASP A 160 10.68 32.70 45.17
CA ASP A 160 10.37 34.03 44.61
C ASP A 160 11.07 34.35 43.26
N LYS A 161 11.66 33.36 42.60
CA LYS A 161 12.26 33.55 41.28
C LYS A 161 11.16 33.70 40.23
N VAL A 162 11.20 34.82 39.51
CA VAL A 162 10.24 35.07 38.41
C VAL A 162 10.69 34.36 37.15
N TRP A 163 9.79 33.52 36.64
CA TRP A 163 9.94 32.86 35.37
C TRP A 163 9.12 33.59 34.29
N GLN A 164 9.79 33.92 33.18
CA GLN A 164 9.16 34.61 32.05
C GLN A 164 8.13 33.69 31.39
N LYS A 165 6.97 34.25 30.99
CA LYS A 165 5.89 33.52 30.33
C LYS A 165 6.38 32.75 29.12
N GLN A 166 5.97 31.49 29.04
CA GLN A 166 6.20 30.61 27.89
C GLN A 166 4.84 30.20 27.33
N GLY A 167 4.75 30.12 26.01
CA GLY A 167 3.55 29.65 25.33
C GLY A 167 3.58 28.15 25.05
N LEU A 168 2.83 27.76 24.03
CA LEU A 168 2.80 26.40 23.53
C LEU A 168 4.15 26.03 22.89
N ASN A 169 4.63 24.84 23.20
CA ASN A 169 5.83 24.25 22.58
C ASN A 169 5.41 23.23 21.54
N ILE A 170 5.90 23.39 20.31
CA ILE A 170 5.55 22.53 19.17
C ILE A 170 6.85 22.03 18.56
N GLU A 171 7.15 20.76 18.78
CA GLU A 171 8.37 20.10 18.32
C GLU A 171 8.05 18.87 17.44
N VAL A 172 8.99 18.44 16.61
CA VAL A 172 8.85 17.21 15.84
C VAL A 172 8.78 16.01 16.79
N SER A 173 7.78 15.16 16.62
CA SER A 173 7.57 13.93 17.41
C SER A 173 7.92 12.66 16.63
N GLY A 174 8.02 12.74 15.31
CA GLY A 174 8.32 11.60 14.47
C GLY A 174 7.76 11.73 13.06
N VAL A 175 7.62 10.59 12.39
CA VAL A 175 7.09 10.49 11.04
C VAL A 175 5.94 9.50 11.01
N SER A 176 4.86 9.84 10.33
CA SER A 176 3.70 8.98 10.06
C SER A 176 3.59 8.69 8.57
N ARG A 177 2.79 7.71 8.22
CA ARG A 177 2.42 7.39 6.85
C ARG A 177 1.05 7.99 6.53
N HIS A 178 0.92 8.59 5.36
CA HIS A 178 -0.31 9.19 4.87
C HIS A 178 -0.69 8.61 3.51
N TYR A 179 -1.96 8.24 3.34
CA TYR A 179 -2.52 7.64 2.13
C TYR A 179 -3.59 8.59 1.55
N PRO A 180 -3.20 9.45 0.57
CA PRO A 180 -4.07 10.52 0.06
C PRO A 180 -5.39 10.01 -0.54
N TYR A 181 -5.38 8.82 -1.13
CA TYR A 181 -6.55 8.24 -1.80
C TYR A 181 -7.33 7.24 -0.93
N GLN A 182 -7.04 7.24 0.38
CA GLN A 182 -7.77 6.48 1.40
C GLN A 182 -7.83 4.98 1.07
N ASN A 183 -9.00 4.47 0.65
CA ASN A 183 -9.22 3.06 0.39
C ASN A 183 -8.92 2.62 -1.05
N SER A 184 -8.48 3.51 -1.93
CA SER A 184 -8.12 3.15 -3.30
C SER A 184 -6.80 2.39 -3.35
N LEU A 185 -6.70 1.37 -4.19
CA LEU A 185 -5.61 0.39 -4.26
C LEU A 185 -5.39 -0.42 -2.97
N GLU A 186 -6.33 -0.41 -2.04
CA GLU A 186 -6.26 -1.28 -0.86
C GLU A 186 -6.96 -2.64 -1.10
N PRO A 187 -6.40 -3.72 -0.58
CA PRO A 187 -5.23 -3.86 0.28
C PRO A 187 -3.87 -4.08 -0.44
N ILE A 188 -3.71 -3.66 -1.70
CA ILE A 188 -2.47 -3.85 -2.47
C ILE A 188 -1.33 -3.02 -1.90
N ILE A 189 -1.55 -1.71 -1.68
CA ILE A 189 -0.56 -0.84 -1.04
C ILE A 189 -0.28 -1.36 0.37
N GLY A 190 -1.34 -1.69 1.10
CA GLY A 190 -1.26 -2.17 2.47
C GLY A 190 -1.05 -1.03 3.45
N TYR A 191 -0.48 -1.34 4.61
CA TYR A 191 -0.32 -0.38 5.69
C TYR A 191 0.97 -0.61 6.48
N VAL A 192 1.33 0.42 7.23
CA VAL A 192 2.49 0.41 8.14
C VAL A 192 2.04 0.27 9.59
N GLN A 193 2.94 -0.25 10.41
CA GLN A 193 2.82 -0.24 11.87
C GLN A 193 3.72 0.87 12.41
N LYS A 194 3.23 1.64 13.38
CA LYS A 194 4.04 2.60 14.14
C LYS A 194 4.97 1.83 15.07
N GLN A 195 6.22 2.26 15.15
CA GLN A 195 7.25 1.76 16.06
C GLN A 195 7.88 2.96 16.75
N GLU A 196 8.21 2.81 18.03
CA GLU A 196 8.95 3.83 18.78
C GLU A 196 10.41 3.42 18.85
N GLU A 197 11.29 4.31 18.38
CA GLU A 197 12.74 4.16 18.44
C GLU A 197 13.34 5.50 18.86
N ASP A 198 14.17 5.52 19.91
CA ASP A 198 14.82 6.72 20.45
C ASP A 198 13.86 7.92 20.69
N LYS A 199 12.65 7.65 21.21
CA LYS A 199 11.57 8.63 21.44
C LYS A 199 10.98 9.25 20.17
N LEU A 200 11.26 8.70 18.99
CA LEU A 200 10.65 9.08 17.72
C LEU A 200 9.70 7.98 17.25
N THR A 201 8.59 8.39 16.66
CA THR A 201 7.69 7.47 16.00
C THR A 201 8.19 7.21 14.58
N LEU A 202 8.53 5.95 14.28
CA LEU A 202 8.89 5.47 12.96
C LEU A 202 7.78 4.57 12.40
N THR A 203 7.91 4.21 11.13
CA THR A 203 6.94 3.34 10.45
C THR A 203 7.62 2.16 9.77
N ALA A 204 7.08 0.95 9.96
CA ALA A 204 7.51 -0.27 9.28
C ALA A 204 6.36 -0.89 8.51
N GLY A 205 6.63 -1.39 7.31
CA GLY A 205 5.63 -2.03 6.46
C GLY A 205 5.06 -3.31 7.08
N LYS A 206 3.73 -3.44 7.14
CA LYS A 206 3.04 -4.58 7.75
C LYS A 206 2.38 -5.50 6.73
N LYS A 207 1.77 -4.95 5.68
CA LYS A 207 1.08 -5.68 4.59
C LYS A 207 1.29 -5.01 3.23
N GLY A 208 0.93 -5.70 2.17
CA GLY A 208 0.96 -5.19 0.80
C GLY A 208 2.35 -4.81 0.30
N VAL A 209 2.40 -3.83 -0.59
CA VAL A 209 3.64 -3.24 -1.13
C VAL A 209 4.47 -2.57 -0.03
N GLU A 210 3.82 -1.94 0.95
CA GLU A 210 4.50 -1.38 2.13
C GLU A 210 5.38 -2.43 2.82
N LYS A 211 4.95 -3.69 2.88
CA LYS A 211 5.72 -4.78 3.48
C LYS A 211 6.71 -5.40 2.51
N SER A 212 6.31 -5.67 1.28
CA SER A 212 7.19 -6.36 0.32
C SER A 212 8.38 -5.48 -0.09
N GLN A 213 8.20 -4.15 -0.13
CA GLN A 213 9.23 -3.17 -0.46
C GLN A 213 9.77 -2.41 0.77
N ASP A 214 9.53 -2.93 1.99
CA ASP A 214 9.91 -2.25 3.22
C ASP A 214 11.42 -1.93 3.29
N HIS A 215 12.26 -2.83 2.77
CA HIS A 215 13.71 -2.68 2.74
C HIS A 215 14.21 -1.49 1.90
N LEU A 216 13.47 -1.13 0.85
CA LEU A 216 13.72 0.05 0.01
C LEU A 216 13.03 1.30 0.57
N LEU A 217 11.76 1.14 0.94
CA LEU A 217 10.93 2.26 1.41
C LEU A 217 11.42 2.85 2.73
N LYS A 218 11.98 2.06 3.66
CA LYS A 218 12.48 2.60 4.93
C LYS A 218 13.54 3.66 4.71
N ALA A 219 13.60 4.65 5.61
CA ALA A 219 14.67 5.63 5.67
C ALA A 219 16.04 4.92 5.67
N GLN A 220 16.96 5.36 4.82
CA GLN A 220 18.26 4.70 4.66
C GLN A 220 19.27 5.21 5.69
N GLN A 221 19.35 6.56 5.91
CA GLN A 221 20.30 7.16 6.81
C GLN A 221 19.80 8.53 7.30
N ASN A 222 19.80 8.74 8.62
CA ASN A 222 19.53 10.05 9.18
C ASN A 222 20.70 11.01 8.93
N GLY A 223 20.38 12.27 8.60
CA GLY A 223 21.37 13.33 8.54
C GLY A 223 21.79 13.75 9.95
N ILE A 224 23.08 14.03 10.16
CA ILE A 224 23.62 14.52 11.42
C ILE A 224 24.59 15.65 11.12
N ARG A 225 24.34 16.83 11.71
CA ARG A 225 25.25 17.96 11.67
C ARG A 225 25.80 18.20 13.07
N THR A 226 27.08 18.15 13.23
CA THR A 226 27.76 18.41 14.52
C THR A 226 28.85 19.46 14.34
N GLY A 227 28.87 20.44 15.22
CA GLY A 227 29.85 21.53 15.13
C GLY A 227 29.65 22.60 16.18
N LYS A 228 30.51 23.60 16.17
CA LYS A 228 30.33 24.78 17.01
C LYS A 228 29.19 25.63 16.47
N ARG A 229 28.43 26.27 17.37
CA ARG A 229 27.32 27.16 17.05
C ARG A 229 27.62 28.61 17.45
N ASP A 230 27.00 29.55 16.75
CA ASP A 230 26.93 30.96 17.15
C ASP A 230 25.79 31.19 18.18
N VAL A 231 25.62 32.44 18.59
CA VAL A 231 24.58 32.86 19.53
C VAL A 231 23.17 32.73 18.96
N SER A 232 23.04 32.68 17.64
CA SER A 232 21.78 32.48 16.91
C SER A 232 21.51 31.01 16.60
N PHE A 233 22.29 30.08 17.15
CA PHE A 233 22.21 28.64 16.93
C PHE A 233 22.53 28.18 15.50
N ASN A 234 23.25 28.98 14.70
CA ASN A 234 23.77 28.53 13.41
C ASN A 234 25.11 27.80 13.58
N PHE A 235 25.32 26.76 12.75
CA PHE A 235 26.61 26.08 12.74
C PHE A 235 27.73 26.95 12.16
N ILE A 236 28.86 26.97 12.85
CA ILE A 236 30.08 27.61 12.37
C ILE A 236 30.85 26.55 11.56
N GLN A 237 31.00 26.78 10.26
CA GLN A 237 31.77 25.90 9.38
C GLN A 237 33.28 26.08 9.68
N ASN A 238 33.85 25.17 10.44
CA ASN A 238 35.26 25.09 10.77
C ASN A 238 35.75 23.64 10.76
N HIS A 239 37.00 23.36 11.07
CA HIS A 239 37.57 22.00 11.08
C HIS A 239 36.86 21.00 12.00
N SER A 240 36.04 21.44 12.95
CA SER A 240 35.23 20.57 13.83
C SER A 240 33.80 20.38 13.34
N TYR A 241 33.42 20.96 12.20
CA TYR A 241 32.11 20.73 11.59
C TYR A 241 32.12 19.41 10.84
N THR A 242 31.16 18.54 11.18
CA THR A 242 30.93 17.29 10.49
C THR A 242 29.46 17.23 10.04
N GLU A 243 29.26 16.75 8.83
CA GLU A 243 27.94 16.57 8.26
C GLU A 243 27.83 15.16 7.67
N VAL A 244 26.82 14.44 8.11
CA VAL A 244 26.37 13.19 7.51
C VAL A 244 25.11 13.52 6.74
N GLU A 245 25.10 13.21 5.45
CA GLU A 245 23.97 13.50 4.58
C GLU A 245 22.76 12.65 4.94
N ARG A 246 21.57 13.23 4.87
CA ARG A 246 20.30 12.53 5.01
C ARG A 246 19.98 11.74 3.74
N LEU A 247 19.68 10.45 3.89
CA LEU A 247 19.21 9.60 2.80
C LEU A 247 17.82 9.06 3.14
N ASP A 248 16.81 9.53 2.43
CA ASP A 248 15.44 9.07 2.55
C ASP A 248 15.28 7.64 1.98
N GLY A 249 14.12 7.03 2.12
CA GLY A 249 13.80 5.78 1.46
C GLY A 249 13.62 5.95 -0.04
N TYR A 250 13.78 4.87 -0.79
CA TYR A 250 13.55 4.85 -2.24
C TYR A 250 12.09 5.15 -2.58
N GLU A 251 11.86 5.82 -3.68
CA GLU A 251 10.54 5.92 -4.29
C GLU A 251 10.23 4.66 -5.08
N VAL A 252 9.01 4.14 -4.94
CA VAL A 252 8.54 2.92 -5.61
C VAL A 252 7.38 3.27 -6.53
N TYR A 253 7.50 2.92 -7.80
CA TYR A 253 6.48 3.17 -8.82
C TYR A 253 5.79 1.88 -9.21
N LEU A 254 4.47 1.84 -9.04
CA LEU A 254 3.65 0.71 -9.40
C LEU A 254 3.25 0.76 -10.88
N SER A 255 2.96 -0.40 -11.46
CA SER A 255 2.43 -0.55 -12.83
C SER A 255 0.95 -0.17 -12.97
N ILE A 256 0.25 0.06 -11.86
CA ILE A 256 -1.19 0.33 -11.84
C ILE A 256 -1.46 1.83 -11.99
N PRO A 257 -2.18 2.29 -13.04
CA PRO A 257 -2.66 3.67 -13.14
C PRO A 257 -3.79 3.91 -12.14
N LEU A 258 -3.68 4.95 -11.32
CA LEU A 258 -4.68 5.28 -10.30
C LEU A 258 -6.06 5.57 -10.90
N LYS A 259 -6.10 6.30 -12.01
CA LYS A 259 -7.37 6.68 -12.66
C LYS A 259 -8.15 5.45 -13.13
N LEU A 260 -7.48 4.51 -13.80
CA LEU A 260 -8.07 3.25 -14.25
C LEU A 260 -8.54 2.41 -13.06
N GLN A 261 -7.70 2.26 -12.04
CA GLN A 261 -8.01 1.49 -10.84
C GLN A 261 -9.26 2.01 -10.13
N ARG A 262 -9.39 3.32 -9.94
CA ARG A 262 -10.56 3.94 -9.28
C ARG A 262 -11.85 3.78 -10.05
N GLU A 263 -11.80 3.81 -11.37
CA GLU A 263 -12.98 3.55 -12.21
C GLU A 263 -13.46 2.10 -12.02
N ILE A 264 -12.51 1.14 -12.03
CA ILE A 264 -12.81 -0.27 -11.77
C ILE A 264 -13.36 -0.45 -10.34
N GLU A 265 -12.75 0.16 -9.34
CA GLU A 265 -13.22 0.10 -7.95
C GLU A 265 -14.65 0.65 -7.79
N THR A 266 -14.96 1.74 -8.48
CA THR A 266 -16.31 2.33 -8.52
C THR A 266 -17.33 1.36 -9.15
N LEU A 267 -16.93 0.67 -10.24
CA LEU A 267 -17.74 -0.38 -10.85
C LEU A 267 -18.00 -1.51 -9.85
N LEU A 268 -16.96 -1.96 -9.12
CA LEU A 268 -17.10 -3.04 -8.15
C LEU A 268 -18.01 -2.68 -6.98
N ASP A 269 -17.97 -1.44 -6.49
CA ASP A 269 -18.84 -0.99 -5.41
C ASP A 269 -20.31 -1.04 -5.84
N LYS A 270 -20.64 -0.50 -7.01
CA LYS A 270 -21.98 -0.55 -7.59
C LYS A 270 -22.45 -2.00 -7.82
N ALA A 271 -21.57 -2.85 -8.36
CA ALA A 271 -21.88 -4.24 -8.63
C ALA A 271 -22.10 -5.04 -7.33
N LYS A 272 -21.28 -4.81 -6.29
CA LYS A 272 -21.41 -5.47 -4.99
C LYS A 272 -22.77 -5.21 -4.35
N ASP A 273 -23.21 -3.95 -4.35
CA ASP A 273 -24.49 -3.55 -3.77
C ASP A 273 -25.67 -4.17 -4.54
N LYS A 274 -25.62 -4.11 -5.89
CA LYS A 274 -26.63 -4.70 -6.78
C LYS A 274 -26.75 -6.21 -6.61
N LEU A 275 -25.62 -6.92 -6.55
CA LEU A 275 -25.56 -8.38 -6.50
C LEU A 275 -25.60 -8.94 -5.07
N LYS A 276 -25.58 -8.09 -4.05
CA LYS A 276 -25.48 -8.49 -2.63
C LYS A 276 -24.36 -9.51 -2.40
N ALA A 277 -23.25 -9.34 -3.13
CA ALA A 277 -22.09 -10.21 -3.06
C ALA A 277 -21.28 -9.96 -1.80
N LYS A 278 -20.63 -10.99 -1.26
CA LYS A 278 -19.70 -10.82 -0.14
C LYS A 278 -18.48 -10.00 -0.57
N GLU A 279 -17.96 -10.30 -1.76
CA GLU A 279 -16.78 -9.66 -2.31
C GLU A 279 -16.72 -9.88 -3.82
N ILE A 280 -16.22 -8.89 -4.56
CA ILE A 280 -15.95 -9.00 -6.00
C ILE A 280 -14.46 -8.71 -6.20
N LEU A 281 -13.80 -9.60 -6.93
CA LEU A 281 -12.38 -9.50 -7.27
C LEU A 281 -12.23 -9.28 -8.78
N VAL A 282 -11.32 -8.38 -9.14
CA VAL A 282 -10.92 -8.10 -10.52
C VAL A 282 -9.42 -8.03 -10.63
N GLY A 283 -8.88 -8.52 -11.75
CA GLY A 283 -7.48 -8.36 -12.10
C GLY A 283 -7.31 -8.24 -13.60
N ILE A 284 -6.36 -7.42 -14.00
CA ILE A 284 -5.96 -7.20 -15.39
C ILE A 284 -4.45 -7.35 -15.47
N ILE A 285 -3.99 -8.25 -16.32
CA ILE A 285 -2.56 -8.53 -16.53
C ILE A 285 -2.22 -8.45 -18.02
N ASN A 286 -1.08 -7.87 -18.33
CA ASN A 286 -0.47 -8.03 -19.64
C ASN A 286 0.13 -9.45 -19.72
N PRO A 287 -0.41 -10.35 -20.58
CA PRO A 287 0.01 -11.74 -20.59
C PRO A 287 1.46 -11.95 -21.04
N LYS A 288 2.04 -11.00 -21.81
CA LYS A 288 3.41 -11.10 -22.34
C LYS A 288 4.46 -10.73 -21.30
N SER A 289 4.26 -9.60 -20.62
CA SER A 289 5.22 -9.06 -19.64
C SER A 289 4.96 -9.58 -18.22
N GLY A 290 3.73 -9.92 -17.86
CA GLY A 290 3.32 -10.18 -16.49
C GLY A 290 2.94 -8.91 -15.72
N GLU A 291 2.98 -7.76 -16.35
CA GLU A 291 2.62 -6.47 -15.75
C GLU A 291 1.16 -6.44 -15.31
N ILE A 292 0.93 -6.10 -14.06
CA ILE A 292 -0.42 -5.93 -13.51
C ILE A 292 -0.91 -4.52 -13.80
N LEU A 293 -1.97 -4.41 -14.58
CA LEU A 293 -2.60 -3.13 -14.89
C LEU A 293 -3.68 -2.75 -13.86
N SER A 294 -4.30 -3.72 -13.23
CA SER A 294 -5.25 -3.52 -12.14
C SER A 294 -5.37 -4.78 -11.29
N LEU A 295 -5.46 -4.60 -9.98
CA LEU A 295 -5.96 -5.59 -9.03
C LEU A 295 -6.94 -4.87 -8.10
N ALA A 296 -8.18 -5.30 -8.07
CA ALA A 296 -9.21 -4.62 -7.31
C ALA A 296 -10.06 -5.60 -6.51
N SER A 297 -10.45 -5.18 -5.31
CA SER A 297 -11.45 -5.84 -4.48
C SER A 297 -12.55 -4.85 -4.11
N SER A 298 -13.79 -5.32 -4.02
CA SER A 298 -14.88 -4.56 -3.43
C SER A 298 -14.83 -4.50 -1.89
N LYS A 299 -13.91 -5.24 -1.26
CA LYS A 299 -13.58 -5.12 0.16
C LYS A 299 -12.27 -4.32 0.27
N ARG A 300 -12.39 -3.11 0.76
CA ARG A 300 -11.27 -2.18 0.95
C ARG A 300 -11.36 -1.53 2.32
N PHE A 301 -10.27 -0.97 2.81
CA PHE A 301 -10.19 -0.25 4.08
C PHE A 301 -9.43 1.07 3.90
N ASN A 302 -9.57 1.99 4.86
CA ASN A 302 -8.78 3.22 4.87
C ASN A 302 -7.57 3.06 5.80
N PRO A 303 -6.33 2.97 5.26
CA PRO A 303 -5.14 2.75 6.08
C PRO A 303 -4.79 3.94 6.99
N ASN A 304 -5.33 5.14 6.74
CA ASN A 304 -5.20 6.27 7.66
C ASN A 304 -6.03 6.08 8.95
N ALA A 305 -7.07 5.22 8.94
CA ALA A 305 -7.99 5.03 10.06
C ALA A 305 -8.60 3.62 10.04
N ILE A 306 -7.77 2.60 10.31
CA ILE A 306 -8.18 1.19 10.34
C ILE A 306 -9.10 0.95 11.55
N LYS A 307 -10.28 0.37 11.30
CA LYS A 307 -11.27 0.03 12.32
C LYS A 307 -11.31 -1.49 12.54
N THR A 308 -11.89 -1.92 13.65
CA THR A 308 -12.09 -3.36 13.93
C THR A 308 -12.96 -4.04 12.86
N SER A 309 -13.91 -3.33 12.26
CA SER A 309 -14.74 -3.80 11.14
C SER A 309 -13.93 -4.11 9.86
N ASP A 310 -12.73 -3.55 9.74
CA ASP A 310 -11.90 -3.67 8.53
C ASP A 310 -11.01 -4.91 8.54
N TYR A 311 -10.92 -5.65 9.67
CA TYR A 311 -9.97 -6.77 9.82
C TYR A 311 -10.08 -7.83 8.73
N GLU A 312 -11.30 -8.14 8.24
CA GLU A 312 -11.47 -9.05 7.10
C GLU A 312 -10.95 -8.47 5.77
N SER A 313 -10.91 -7.14 5.63
CA SER A 313 -10.48 -6.43 4.43
C SER A 313 -8.95 -6.21 4.38
N LEU A 314 -8.24 -6.45 5.49
CA LEU A 314 -6.79 -6.31 5.56
C LEU A 314 -6.05 -7.38 4.76
N ASN A 315 -6.72 -8.49 4.41
CA ASN A 315 -6.14 -9.55 3.61
C ASN A 315 -6.35 -9.27 2.12
N LEU A 316 -5.29 -9.49 1.34
CA LEU A 316 -5.35 -9.35 -0.11
C LEU A 316 -6.01 -10.58 -0.73
N SER A 317 -7.35 -10.58 -0.80
CA SER A 317 -8.14 -11.74 -1.26
C SER A 317 -7.72 -12.26 -2.63
N VAL A 318 -7.23 -11.44 -3.55
CA VAL A 318 -6.75 -11.87 -4.88
C VAL A 318 -5.53 -12.81 -4.81
N ALA A 319 -4.69 -12.67 -3.77
CA ALA A 319 -3.50 -13.48 -3.60
C ALA A 319 -3.59 -14.46 -2.41
N GLU A 320 -4.36 -14.12 -1.36
CA GLU A 320 -4.38 -14.88 -0.11
C GLU A 320 -5.60 -15.83 0.01
N LYS A 321 -6.70 -15.55 -0.71
CA LYS A 321 -7.93 -16.35 -0.60
C LYS A 321 -7.99 -17.45 -1.66
N VAL A 322 -8.25 -18.67 -1.21
CA VAL A 322 -8.39 -19.83 -2.08
C VAL A 322 -9.85 -20.24 -2.24
N PHE A 323 -10.21 -20.71 -3.42
CA PHE A 323 -11.54 -21.23 -3.74
C PHE A 323 -11.46 -22.31 -4.82
N GLU A 324 -12.49 -23.14 -4.95
CA GLU A 324 -12.60 -24.09 -6.04
C GLU A 324 -12.92 -23.36 -7.35
N PRO A 325 -12.13 -23.54 -8.43
CA PRO A 325 -12.25 -22.79 -9.67
C PRO A 325 -13.52 -23.14 -10.46
N GLY A 326 -14.12 -24.30 -10.23
CA GLY A 326 -15.22 -24.79 -11.03
C GLY A 326 -14.86 -24.85 -12.52
N SER A 327 -15.82 -24.54 -13.38
CA SER A 327 -15.65 -24.66 -14.84
C SER A 327 -14.56 -23.79 -15.46
N THR A 328 -13.92 -22.87 -14.71
CA THR A 328 -12.77 -22.10 -15.21
C THR A 328 -11.49 -22.95 -15.31
N ILE A 329 -11.42 -24.12 -14.70
CA ILE A 329 -10.32 -25.07 -14.88
C ILE A 329 -10.38 -25.83 -16.22
N LYS A 330 -11.56 -25.93 -16.85
CA LYS A 330 -11.77 -26.75 -18.06
C LYS A 330 -10.85 -26.37 -19.23
N PRO A 331 -10.63 -25.08 -19.57
CA PRO A 331 -9.68 -24.69 -20.61
C PRO A 331 -8.26 -25.17 -20.33
N ILE A 332 -7.85 -25.18 -19.06
CA ILE A 332 -6.53 -25.62 -18.65
C ILE A 332 -6.36 -27.12 -18.90
N VAL A 333 -7.29 -27.93 -18.42
CA VAL A 333 -7.28 -29.38 -18.63
C VAL A 333 -7.41 -29.75 -20.12
N TYR A 334 -8.30 -29.06 -20.83
CA TYR A 334 -8.50 -29.25 -22.27
C TYR A 334 -7.23 -28.91 -23.06
N SER A 335 -6.51 -27.86 -22.68
CA SER A 335 -5.26 -27.46 -23.34
C SER A 335 -4.15 -28.50 -23.18
N LEU A 336 -4.06 -29.16 -22.01
CA LEU A 336 -3.12 -30.26 -21.78
C LEU A 336 -3.41 -31.44 -22.70
N LEU A 337 -4.68 -31.81 -22.86
CA LEU A 337 -5.11 -32.86 -23.79
C LEU A 337 -4.82 -32.49 -25.24
N LEU A 338 -5.07 -31.25 -25.62
CA LEU A 338 -4.82 -30.73 -26.95
C LEU A 338 -3.33 -30.72 -27.27
N ASP A 339 -2.50 -30.27 -26.33
CA ASP A 339 -1.05 -30.16 -26.50
C ASP A 339 -0.37 -31.53 -26.67
N LYS A 340 -0.88 -32.53 -25.99
CA LYS A 340 -0.42 -33.93 -26.12
C LYS A 340 -1.07 -34.70 -27.28
N ASN A 341 -1.89 -34.03 -28.11
CA ASN A 341 -2.64 -34.64 -29.22
C ASN A 341 -3.55 -35.81 -28.77
N LEU A 342 -4.06 -35.76 -27.54
CA LEU A 342 -4.98 -36.78 -26.96
C LEU A 342 -6.45 -36.52 -27.31
N ILE A 343 -6.78 -35.40 -27.94
CA ILE A 343 -8.09 -35.03 -28.42
C ILE A 343 -8.01 -34.34 -29.78
N ASN A 344 -9.05 -34.57 -30.60
CA ASN A 344 -9.31 -33.79 -31.81
C ASN A 344 -10.55 -32.92 -31.61
N PRO A 345 -10.47 -31.59 -31.64
CA PRO A 345 -11.61 -30.68 -31.43
C PRO A 345 -12.81 -30.93 -32.36
N LYS A 346 -12.58 -31.47 -33.56
CA LYS A 346 -13.60 -31.71 -34.58
C LYS A 346 -14.20 -33.11 -34.49
N GLU A 347 -13.66 -33.98 -33.65
CA GLU A 347 -14.16 -35.35 -33.46
C GLU A 347 -15.53 -35.34 -32.78
N ARG A 348 -16.40 -36.23 -33.21
CA ARG A 348 -17.73 -36.41 -32.59
C ARG A 348 -17.57 -37.04 -31.21
N ILE A 349 -18.36 -36.57 -30.27
CA ILE A 349 -18.42 -37.08 -28.90
C ILE A 349 -19.88 -37.30 -28.48
N ASP A 350 -20.15 -38.44 -27.91
CA ASP A 350 -21.43 -38.70 -27.24
C ASP A 350 -21.33 -38.16 -25.80
N LEU A 351 -22.22 -37.23 -25.44
CA LEU A 351 -22.33 -36.65 -24.11
C LEU A 351 -23.38 -37.31 -23.23
N ASN A 352 -23.85 -38.52 -23.60
CA ASN A 352 -24.84 -39.33 -22.84
C ASN A 352 -26.05 -38.51 -22.37
N HIS A 353 -26.62 -37.69 -23.25
CA HIS A 353 -27.76 -36.81 -22.92
C HIS A 353 -27.47 -35.88 -21.70
N GLY A 354 -26.23 -35.60 -21.40
CA GLY A 354 -25.80 -34.74 -20.28
C GLY A 354 -25.75 -35.44 -18.92
N TYR A 355 -25.75 -36.79 -18.89
CA TYR A 355 -25.64 -37.55 -17.64
C TYR A 355 -24.45 -38.51 -17.69
N TYR A 356 -23.75 -38.62 -16.57
CA TYR A 356 -22.63 -39.54 -16.43
C TYR A 356 -22.52 -40.07 -15.00
N GLN A 357 -22.40 -41.40 -14.87
CA GLN A 357 -22.18 -42.05 -13.57
C GLN A 357 -20.70 -42.10 -13.27
N LEU A 358 -20.27 -41.30 -12.27
CA LEU A 358 -18.87 -41.23 -11.81
C LEU A 358 -18.76 -41.85 -10.40
N GLY A 359 -18.47 -43.15 -10.35
CA GLY A 359 -18.55 -43.92 -9.11
C GLY A 359 -20.00 -43.92 -8.56
N LYS A 360 -20.19 -43.50 -7.32
CA LYS A 360 -21.53 -43.37 -6.69
C LYS A 360 -22.27 -42.07 -7.03
N TYR A 361 -21.63 -41.15 -7.78
CA TYR A 361 -22.19 -39.84 -8.06
C TYR A 361 -22.72 -39.76 -9.49
N THR A 362 -23.91 -39.21 -9.66
CA THR A 362 -24.48 -38.88 -10.97
C THR A 362 -24.13 -37.44 -11.30
N ILE A 363 -23.28 -37.24 -12.30
CA ILE A 363 -22.89 -35.92 -12.81
C ILE A 363 -23.87 -35.53 -13.90
N LYS A 364 -24.29 -34.26 -13.88
CA LYS A 364 -25.25 -33.70 -14.83
C LYS A 364 -24.70 -32.42 -15.46
N ASP A 365 -24.92 -32.26 -16.77
CA ASP A 365 -24.74 -31.01 -17.48
C ASP A 365 -25.96 -30.07 -17.27
N ASP A 366 -25.72 -28.76 -17.31
CA ASP A 366 -26.78 -27.75 -17.17
C ASP A 366 -27.59 -27.53 -18.47
N PHE A 367 -27.28 -28.28 -19.52
CA PHE A 367 -27.94 -28.20 -20.83
C PHE A 367 -28.18 -29.59 -21.42
N ILE A 368 -29.10 -29.70 -22.38
CA ILE A 368 -29.32 -30.94 -23.13
C ILE A 368 -28.36 -30.95 -24.33
N PRO A 369 -27.39 -31.90 -24.39
CA PRO A 369 -26.41 -31.93 -25.46
C PRO A 369 -27.04 -32.26 -26.83
N ASN A 370 -26.50 -31.61 -27.87
CA ASN A 370 -26.83 -31.96 -29.23
C ASN A 370 -26.26 -33.37 -29.56
N LYS A 371 -27.01 -34.22 -30.22
CA LYS A 371 -26.56 -35.53 -30.70
C LYS A 371 -25.37 -35.46 -31.67
N LYS A 372 -25.14 -34.30 -32.31
CA LYS A 372 -24.02 -34.05 -33.21
C LYS A 372 -22.85 -33.32 -32.54
N ALA A 373 -22.75 -33.29 -31.19
CA ALA A 373 -21.72 -32.60 -30.46
C ALA A 373 -20.33 -33.06 -30.87
N VAL A 374 -19.38 -32.09 -30.95
CA VAL A 374 -17.96 -32.35 -31.16
C VAL A 374 -17.17 -32.02 -29.88
N VAL A 375 -15.94 -32.49 -29.79
CA VAL A 375 -15.09 -32.29 -28.61
C VAL A 375 -14.93 -30.80 -28.24
N GLU A 376 -14.92 -29.89 -29.21
CA GLU A 376 -14.86 -28.43 -28.96
C GLU A 376 -16.13 -27.93 -28.22
N ASP A 377 -17.30 -28.54 -28.46
CA ASP A 377 -18.55 -28.15 -27.79
C ASP A 377 -18.51 -28.35 -26.27
N ILE A 378 -17.63 -29.22 -25.78
CA ILE A 378 -17.37 -29.42 -24.35
C ILE A 378 -17.03 -28.10 -23.65
N LEU A 379 -16.17 -27.29 -24.28
CA LEU A 379 -15.82 -25.97 -23.75
C LEU A 379 -16.89 -24.93 -24.06
N ILE A 380 -17.43 -24.92 -25.28
CA ILE A 380 -18.43 -23.93 -25.72
C ILE A 380 -19.66 -23.98 -24.84
N GLN A 381 -20.18 -25.20 -24.57
CA GLN A 381 -21.37 -25.42 -23.75
C GLN A 381 -21.06 -25.71 -22.27
N SER A 382 -19.78 -25.78 -21.93
CA SER A 382 -19.33 -26.05 -20.55
C SER A 382 -19.73 -27.42 -20.00
N SER A 383 -19.69 -28.50 -20.82
CA SER A 383 -20.06 -29.85 -20.41
C SER A 383 -19.16 -30.44 -19.33
N ASN A 384 -19.72 -30.85 -18.20
CA ASN A 384 -19.02 -31.59 -17.14
C ASN A 384 -18.79 -33.05 -17.59
N VAL A 385 -19.81 -33.64 -18.19
CA VAL A 385 -19.79 -35.02 -18.74
C VAL A 385 -18.69 -35.15 -19.78
N GLY A 386 -18.62 -34.19 -20.70
CA GLY A 386 -17.58 -34.16 -21.73
C GLY A 386 -16.18 -34.08 -21.13
N MET A 387 -15.94 -33.20 -20.15
CA MET A 387 -14.63 -33.09 -19.48
C MET A 387 -14.22 -34.39 -18.79
N ILE A 388 -15.13 -35.06 -18.08
CA ILE A 388 -14.87 -36.37 -17.45
C ILE A 388 -14.43 -37.37 -18.51
N LYS A 389 -15.18 -37.47 -19.63
CA LYS A 389 -14.86 -38.41 -20.72
C LYS A 389 -13.50 -38.18 -21.32
N ILE A 390 -13.17 -36.95 -21.76
CA ILE A 390 -11.92 -36.68 -22.41
C ILE A 390 -10.72 -36.72 -21.44
N SER A 391 -10.94 -36.39 -20.16
CA SER A 391 -9.87 -36.44 -19.15
C SER A 391 -9.34 -37.85 -18.87
N LYS A 392 -10.08 -38.88 -19.23
CA LYS A 392 -9.62 -40.29 -19.15
C LYS A 392 -8.35 -40.52 -19.99
N ASN A 393 -8.25 -39.84 -21.14
CA ASN A 393 -7.13 -39.96 -22.05
C ASN A 393 -5.81 -39.36 -21.49
N LEU A 394 -5.89 -38.46 -20.48
CA LEU A 394 -4.73 -37.87 -19.83
C LEU A 394 -4.25 -38.81 -18.70
N ASN A 395 -3.02 -39.28 -18.74
CA ASN A 395 -2.51 -40.11 -17.64
C ASN A 395 -2.39 -39.29 -16.32
N PRO A 396 -2.36 -39.94 -15.14
CA PRO A 396 -2.31 -39.26 -13.86
C PRO A 396 -1.12 -38.31 -13.68
N GLU A 397 0.06 -38.69 -14.13
CA GLU A 397 1.30 -37.90 -14.02
C GLU A 397 1.25 -36.65 -14.90
N ASP A 398 0.82 -36.79 -16.14
CA ASP A 398 0.66 -35.68 -17.09
C ASP A 398 -0.39 -34.69 -16.60
N PHE A 399 -1.48 -35.18 -15.99
CA PHE A 399 -2.50 -34.30 -15.44
C PHE A 399 -1.96 -33.51 -14.24
N TYR A 400 -1.32 -34.20 -13.29
CA TYR A 400 -0.74 -33.58 -12.10
C TYR A 400 0.36 -32.57 -12.47
N ASN A 401 1.33 -32.98 -13.29
CA ASN A 401 2.42 -32.14 -13.73
C ASN A 401 1.94 -30.98 -14.62
N GLY A 402 0.90 -31.19 -15.42
CA GLY A 402 0.29 -30.13 -16.21
C GLY A 402 -0.33 -29.04 -15.34
N LEU A 403 -1.02 -29.39 -14.26
CA LEU A 403 -1.55 -28.41 -13.31
C LEU A 403 -0.42 -27.65 -12.59
N LEU A 404 0.66 -28.33 -12.18
CA LEU A 404 1.85 -27.69 -11.64
C LEU A 404 2.50 -26.75 -12.66
N GLY A 405 2.60 -27.16 -13.92
CA GLY A 405 3.14 -26.33 -15.01
C GLY A 405 2.35 -25.02 -15.22
N TYR A 406 1.05 -25.05 -14.99
CA TYR A 406 0.21 -23.85 -14.98
C TYR A 406 0.32 -23.01 -13.69
N GLY A 407 1.17 -23.42 -12.73
CA GLY A 407 1.44 -22.70 -11.49
C GLY A 407 0.46 -22.95 -10.36
N PHE A 408 -0.43 -23.97 -10.47
CA PHE A 408 -1.28 -24.35 -9.34
C PHE A 408 -0.47 -25.01 -8.23
N SER A 409 -0.88 -24.85 -6.99
CA SER A 409 -0.17 -25.29 -5.78
C SER A 409 1.21 -24.67 -5.58
N GLN A 410 1.46 -23.53 -6.24
CA GLN A 410 2.71 -22.76 -6.16
C GLN A 410 2.39 -21.28 -5.99
N LYS A 411 3.33 -20.50 -5.45
CA LYS A 411 3.25 -19.04 -5.48
C LYS A 411 3.35 -18.54 -6.91
N THR A 412 2.66 -17.47 -7.24
CA THR A 412 2.77 -16.85 -8.57
C THR A 412 4.07 -16.10 -8.74
N GLY A 413 4.72 -15.70 -7.64
CA GLY A 413 5.96 -14.93 -7.64
C GLY A 413 5.74 -13.43 -7.84
N ILE A 414 4.51 -12.95 -7.63
CA ILE A 414 4.23 -11.51 -7.58
C ILE A 414 5.02 -10.86 -6.44
N ASP A 415 5.39 -9.62 -6.60
CA ASP A 415 6.16 -8.82 -5.64
C ASP A 415 5.32 -8.33 -4.43
N LEU A 416 4.51 -9.23 -3.88
CA LEU A 416 3.74 -9.03 -2.66
C LEU A 416 4.22 -9.95 -1.54
N SER A 417 4.05 -9.52 -0.31
CA SER A 417 4.62 -10.21 0.86
C SER A 417 3.94 -11.53 1.22
N LEU A 418 2.64 -11.65 0.93
CA LEU A 418 1.83 -12.80 1.30
C LEU A 418 1.08 -13.34 0.09
N GLU A 419 1.22 -14.62 -0.15
CA GLU A 419 0.60 -15.33 -1.25
C GLU A 419 0.27 -16.76 -0.82
N ALA A 420 -1.01 -17.16 -0.98
CA ALA A 420 -1.43 -18.53 -0.77
C ALA A 420 -1.13 -19.37 -2.03
N THR A 421 -0.78 -20.64 -1.83
CA THR A 421 -0.43 -21.54 -2.94
C THR A 421 -1.62 -22.29 -3.51
N GLY A 422 -2.79 -22.24 -2.86
CA GLY A 422 -3.87 -23.17 -3.19
C GLY A 422 -3.46 -24.63 -2.90
N LYS A 423 -4.21 -25.58 -3.44
CA LYS A 423 -3.90 -27.00 -3.27
C LYS A 423 -4.48 -27.81 -4.42
N ILE A 424 -3.63 -28.59 -5.10
CA ILE A 424 -4.05 -29.71 -5.95
C ILE A 424 -3.93 -31.02 -5.17
N PRO A 425 -4.78 -32.04 -5.45
CA PRO A 425 -4.63 -33.35 -4.83
C PRO A 425 -3.26 -33.97 -5.13
N PRO A 426 -2.71 -34.84 -4.26
CA PRO A 426 -1.46 -35.52 -4.54
C PRO A 426 -1.57 -36.44 -5.76
N LEU A 427 -0.45 -36.74 -6.44
CA LEU A 427 -0.40 -37.56 -7.65
C LEU A 427 -1.13 -38.90 -7.49
N SER A 428 -0.98 -39.55 -6.34
CA SER A 428 -1.65 -40.84 -6.04
C SER A 428 -3.19 -40.75 -6.12
N ALA A 429 -3.74 -39.56 -5.89
CA ALA A 429 -5.18 -39.35 -5.95
C ALA A 429 -5.71 -39.28 -7.38
N PHE A 430 -4.88 -38.85 -8.37
CA PHE A 430 -5.25 -38.83 -9.78
C PHE A 430 -5.39 -40.24 -10.41
N LYS A 431 -4.89 -41.28 -9.73
CA LYS A 431 -5.12 -42.66 -10.11
C LYS A 431 -6.60 -43.11 -9.90
N ARG A 432 -7.33 -42.37 -9.02
CA ARG A 432 -8.75 -42.65 -8.77
C ARG A 432 -9.64 -41.91 -9.77
N GLU A 433 -10.45 -42.64 -10.53
CA GLU A 433 -11.32 -42.10 -11.60
C GLU A 433 -12.24 -40.98 -11.08
N VAL A 434 -12.84 -41.16 -9.92
CA VAL A 434 -13.76 -40.19 -9.31
C VAL A 434 -13.07 -38.85 -9.07
N LEU A 435 -11.89 -38.85 -8.47
CA LEU A 435 -11.20 -37.63 -8.17
C LEU A 435 -10.65 -36.95 -9.43
N LYS A 436 -10.02 -37.73 -10.33
CA LYS A 436 -9.52 -37.25 -11.61
C LYS A 436 -10.64 -36.60 -12.43
N GLY A 437 -11.79 -37.27 -12.50
CA GLY A 437 -12.97 -36.72 -13.13
C GLY A 437 -13.44 -35.42 -12.48
N SER A 438 -13.53 -35.37 -11.14
CA SER A 438 -13.94 -34.14 -10.43
C SER A 438 -12.99 -32.96 -10.68
N VAL A 439 -11.68 -33.19 -10.63
CA VAL A 439 -10.66 -32.16 -10.92
C VAL A 439 -10.79 -31.63 -12.35
N SER A 440 -11.17 -32.48 -13.32
CA SER A 440 -11.29 -32.08 -14.73
C SER A 440 -12.32 -30.98 -14.98
N TYR A 441 -13.30 -30.82 -14.10
CA TYR A 441 -14.31 -29.75 -14.20
C TYR A 441 -14.33 -28.81 -12.99
N GLY A 442 -13.30 -28.89 -12.11
CA GLY A 442 -12.94 -27.84 -11.17
C GLY A 442 -13.37 -28.06 -9.72
N TYR A 443 -13.58 -29.31 -9.30
CA TYR A 443 -13.86 -29.68 -7.92
C TYR A 443 -12.73 -30.53 -7.33
N GLY A 444 -12.52 -30.40 -6.02
CA GLY A 444 -11.46 -31.15 -5.32
C GLY A 444 -10.06 -30.55 -5.43
N LEU A 445 -9.94 -29.34 -5.96
CA LEU A 445 -8.73 -28.52 -5.93
C LEU A 445 -9.08 -27.09 -5.53
N ASN A 446 -8.11 -26.36 -5.01
CA ASN A 446 -8.26 -24.95 -4.66
C ASN A 446 -7.17 -24.10 -5.33
N ALA A 447 -7.56 -22.93 -5.80
CA ALA A 447 -6.64 -21.94 -6.40
C ALA A 447 -6.94 -20.53 -5.87
N THR A 448 -5.96 -19.64 -5.97
CA THR A 448 -6.19 -18.21 -5.77
C THR A 448 -6.68 -17.57 -7.05
N PHE A 449 -7.28 -16.39 -6.92
CA PHE A 449 -7.65 -15.57 -8.08
C PHE A 449 -6.44 -15.31 -9.00
N LEU A 450 -5.31 -14.97 -8.39
CA LEU A 450 -4.09 -14.62 -9.11
C LEU A 450 -3.49 -15.81 -9.87
N GLN A 451 -3.56 -17.02 -9.31
CA GLN A 451 -3.16 -18.25 -10.02
C GLN A 451 -4.02 -18.49 -11.27
N LEU A 452 -5.33 -18.31 -11.17
CA LEU A 452 -6.24 -18.45 -12.32
C LEU A 452 -6.00 -17.36 -13.36
N LEU A 453 -5.84 -16.09 -12.96
CA LEU A 453 -5.54 -14.99 -13.86
C LEU A 453 -4.26 -15.26 -14.66
N ARG A 454 -3.18 -15.66 -13.96
CA ARG A 454 -1.90 -16.04 -14.55
C ARG A 454 -2.01 -17.23 -15.49
N ALA A 455 -2.78 -18.27 -15.12
CA ALA A 455 -2.99 -19.45 -15.94
C ALA A 455 -3.71 -19.13 -17.25
N TYR A 456 -4.69 -18.23 -17.23
CA TYR A 456 -5.38 -17.79 -18.44
C TYR A 456 -4.52 -16.93 -19.36
N ALA A 457 -3.54 -16.20 -18.82
CA ALA A 457 -2.59 -15.43 -19.61
C ALA A 457 -1.78 -16.31 -20.61
N VAL A 458 -1.59 -17.58 -20.29
CA VAL A 458 -0.91 -18.57 -21.16
C VAL A 458 -1.55 -18.65 -22.56
N PHE A 459 -2.88 -18.55 -22.65
CA PHE A 459 -3.61 -18.65 -23.93
C PHE A 459 -3.40 -17.44 -24.85
N SER A 460 -3.00 -16.30 -24.30
CA SER A 460 -2.71 -15.07 -25.04
C SER A 460 -1.21 -14.73 -25.10
N ASN A 461 -0.35 -15.62 -24.60
CA ASN A 461 1.11 -15.48 -24.57
C ASN A 461 1.82 -16.69 -25.21
N GLU A 462 1.32 -17.19 -26.33
CA GLU A 462 1.93 -18.31 -27.07
C GLU A 462 2.27 -19.54 -26.21
N GLY A 463 1.47 -19.78 -25.19
CA GLY A 463 1.65 -20.91 -24.28
C GLY A 463 2.65 -20.68 -23.15
N LYS A 464 3.14 -19.47 -22.97
CA LYS A 464 4.10 -19.10 -21.91
C LYS A 464 3.39 -18.54 -20.69
N LEU A 465 3.82 -18.96 -19.52
CA LEU A 465 3.37 -18.51 -18.22
C LEU A 465 4.28 -17.38 -17.73
N ALA A 466 3.82 -16.13 -17.75
CA ALA A 466 4.57 -14.98 -17.24
C ALA A 466 4.47 -14.89 -15.71
N THR A 467 5.47 -14.30 -15.07
CA THR A 467 5.42 -13.99 -13.62
C THR A 467 4.81 -12.61 -13.41
N PRO A 468 3.72 -12.48 -12.66
CA PRO A 468 3.09 -11.18 -12.41
C PRO A 468 3.98 -10.26 -11.58
N TYR A 469 3.89 -8.94 -11.81
CA TYR A 469 4.58 -7.93 -11.01
C TYR A 469 3.80 -6.62 -10.93
N LEU A 470 4.06 -5.88 -9.86
CA LEU A 470 3.47 -4.57 -9.54
C LEU A 470 4.50 -3.45 -9.61
N VAL A 471 5.75 -3.70 -9.18
CA VAL A 471 6.80 -2.67 -9.16
C VAL A 471 7.40 -2.52 -10.55
N GLN A 472 7.24 -1.34 -11.13
CA GLN A 472 7.72 -1.02 -12.48
C GLN A 472 9.11 -0.38 -12.45
N ARG A 473 9.37 0.49 -11.47
CA ARG A 473 10.66 1.12 -11.25
C ARG A 473 10.82 1.61 -9.81
N GLU A 474 12.05 1.82 -9.43
CA GLU A 474 12.46 2.35 -8.14
C GLU A 474 13.41 3.54 -8.38
N THR A 475 13.33 4.58 -7.55
CA THR A 475 14.23 5.73 -7.64
C THR A 475 14.92 5.89 -6.29
N ALA A 476 16.25 5.86 -6.31
CA ALA A 476 17.05 6.06 -5.12
C ALA A 476 17.04 7.53 -4.67
N PRO A 477 17.41 7.84 -3.41
CA PRO A 477 17.47 9.22 -2.90
C PRO A 477 18.39 10.15 -3.69
N ASN A 478 19.42 9.62 -4.34
CA ASN A 478 20.35 10.35 -5.21
C ASN A 478 19.80 10.60 -6.63
N GLY A 479 18.58 10.11 -6.95
CA GLY A 479 17.94 10.24 -8.25
C GLY A 479 18.21 9.09 -9.23
N ASP A 480 19.03 8.10 -8.87
CA ASP A 480 19.27 6.94 -9.71
C ASP A 480 18.00 6.11 -9.88
N ILE A 481 17.72 5.71 -11.13
CA ILE A 481 16.54 4.93 -11.48
C ILE A 481 16.91 3.48 -11.68
N TYR A 482 16.21 2.59 -10.99
CA TYR A 482 16.34 1.14 -11.10
C TYR A 482 15.06 0.55 -11.69
N ILE A 483 15.20 -0.20 -12.77
CA ILE A 483 14.10 -0.96 -13.38
C ILE A 483 14.35 -2.42 -13.02
N PRO A 484 13.42 -3.09 -12.30
CA PRO A 484 13.56 -4.50 -11.98
C PRO A 484 13.76 -5.34 -13.22
N SER A 485 14.66 -6.32 -13.15
CA SER A 485 14.90 -7.23 -14.26
C SER A 485 13.63 -7.99 -14.66
N PRO A 486 13.39 -8.22 -15.96
CA PRO A 486 12.25 -9.00 -16.42
C PRO A 486 12.20 -10.35 -15.70
N LYS A 487 11.02 -10.68 -15.16
CA LYS A 487 10.83 -11.97 -14.48
C LYS A 487 10.77 -13.12 -15.48
N PRO A 488 11.21 -14.34 -15.10
CA PRO A 488 11.24 -15.47 -16.00
C PRO A 488 9.84 -15.87 -16.48
N THR A 489 9.77 -16.33 -17.72
CA THR A 489 8.58 -16.94 -18.30
C THR A 489 8.84 -18.42 -18.59
N PHE A 490 7.82 -19.27 -18.47
CA PHE A 490 7.95 -20.71 -18.61
C PHE A 490 7.00 -21.21 -19.71
N GLN A 491 7.49 -22.04 -20.64
CA GLN A 491 6.64 -22.68 -21.64
C GLN A 491 5.78 -23.77 -20.97
N VAL A 492 4.47 -23.65 -21.04
CA VAL A 492 3.51 -24.59 -20.42
C VAL A 492 2.87 -25.49 -21.47
N ILE A 493 2.44 -24.91 -22.59
CA ILE A 493 1.90 -25.61 -23.75
C ILE A 493 2.53 -25.02 -25.03
N SER A 494 2.49 -25.76 -26.11
CA SER A 494 3.04 -25.30 -27.39
C SER A 494 2.30 -24.06 -27.92
N PRO A 495 2.97 -23.18 -28.71
CA PRO A 495 2.32 -22.03 -29.35
C PRO A 495 1.14 -22.45 -30.24
N LYS A 496 1.21 -23.64 -30.87
CA LYS A 496 0.13 -24.20 -31.68
C LYS A 496 -1.12 -24.47 -30.84
N SER A 497 -0.94 -25.09 -29.68
CA SER A 497 -2.05 -25.40 -28.76
C SER A 497 -2.63 -24.15 -28.13
N ALA A 498 -1.77 -23.17 -27.78
CA ALA A 498 -2.22 -21.88 -27.27
C ALA A 498 -3.12 -21.13 -28.28
N ARG A 499 -2.71 -21.05 -29.55
CA ARG A 499 -3.53 -20.44 -30.64
C ARG A 499 -4.86 -21.15 -30.81
N LYS A 500 -4.87 -22.48 -30.82
CA LYS A 500 -6.13 -23.26 -30.87
C LYS A 500 -7.04 -23.00 -29.68
N MET A 501 -6.47 -22.95 -28.48
CA MET A 501 -7.23 -22.62 -27.27
C MET A 501 -7.84 -21.21 -27.34
N LYS A 502 -7.06 -20.23 -27.81
CA LYS A 502 -7.53 -18.85 -28.01
C LYS A 502 -8.74 -18.81 -28.96
N GLU A 503 -8.67 -19.50 -30.11
CA GLU A 503 -9.79 -19.62 -31.06
C GLU A 503 -11.03 -20.26 -30.40
N THR A 504 -10.84 -21.35 -29.63
CA THR A 504 -11.94 -22.02 -28.94
C THR A 504 -12.55 -21.11 -27.87
N LEU A 505 -11.75 -20.37 -27.10
CA LEU A 505 -12.25 -19.43 -26.08
C LEU A 505 -13.03 -18.25 -26.71
N ILE A 506 -12.66 -17.79 -27.91
CA ILE A 506 -13.47 -16.83 -28.68
C ILE A 506 -14.82 -17.44 -29.04
N LYS A 507 -14.87 -18.71 -29.44
CA LYS A 507 -16.16 -19.41 -29.72
C LYS A 507 -17.03 -19.57 -28.48
N VAL A 508 -16.43 -19.79 -27.29
CA VAL A 508 -17.18 -19.82 -26.02
C VAL A 508 -17.90 -18.49 -25.78
N VAL A 509 -17.27 -17.37 -26.09
CA VAL A 509 -17.88 -16.04 -25.96
C VAL A 509 -18.91 -15.78 -27.05
N ARG A 510 -18.65 -16.21 -28.28
CA ARG A 510 -19.57 -15.94 -29.39
C ARG A 510 -20.81 -16.83 -29.43
N TYR A 511 -20.65 -18.10 -29.12
CA TYR A 511 -21.70 -19.13 -29.35
C TYR A 511 -22.11 -19.88 -28.07
N GLY A 512 -21.33 -19.76 -26.99
CA GLY A 512 -21.48 -20.51 -25.75
C GLY A 512 -21.91 -19.68 -24.55
N THR A 513 -21.43 -20.11 -23.38
CA THR A 513 -21.81 -19.57 -22.08
C THR A 513 -21.27 -18.17 -21.79
N GLY A 514 -20.31 -17.65 -22.61
CA GLY A 514 -19.66 -16.37 -22.44
C GLY A 514 -20.27 -15.19 -23.19
N LYS A 515 -21.43 -15.31 -23.84
CA LYS A 515 -21.99 -14.29 -24.75
C LYS A 515 -22.10 -12.90 -24.17
N ASN A 516 -22.40 -12.77 -22.90
CA ASN A 516 -22.57 -11.48 -22.24
C ASN A 516 -21.23 -10.73 -21.99
N ALA A 517 -20.08 -11.36 -22.27
CA ALA A 517 -18.77 -10.70 -22.25
C ALA A 517 -18.37 -10.11 -23.62
N GLN A 518 -19.15 -10.34 -24.68
CA GLN A 518 -18.83 -9.92 -26.03
C GLN A 518 -18.73 -8.38 -26.13
N PHE A 519 -17.71 -7.91 -26.87
CA PHE A 519 -17.50 -6.52 -27.20
C PHE A 519 -17.22 -6.40 -28.71
N GLU A 520 -17.87 -5.47 -29.40
CA GLU A 520 -17.71 -5.27 -30.84
C GLU A 520 -16.34 -4.67 -31.17
N GLY A 521 -15.74 -5.13 -32.25
CA GLY A 521 -14.43 -4.63 -32.71
C GLY A 521 -13.23 -5.14 -31.92
N LEU A 522 -13.42 -6.06 -30.95
CA LEU A 522 -12.34 -6.72 -30.22
C LEU A 522 -12.48 -8.24 -30.29
N TYR A 523 -11.34 -8.97 -30.22
CA TYR A 523 -11.34 -10.40 -29.96
C TYR A 523 -11.53 -10.63 -28.46
N ILE A 524 -12.70 -11.14 -28.06
CA ILE A 524 -12.99 -11.52 -26.69
C ILE A 524 -13.04 -13.03 -26.61
N GLY A 525 -12.25 -13.61 -25.74
CA GLY A 525 -12.26 -15.04 -25.45
C GLY A 525 -12.26 -15.28 -23.94
N GLY A 526 -12.92 -16.32 -23.47
CA GLY A 526 -12.94 -16.61 -22.04
C GLY A 526 -13.87 -17.74 -21.64
N LYS A 527 -13.94 -17.97 -20.33
CA LYS A 527 -14.74 -19.06 -19.74
C LYS A 527 -15.43 -18.62 -18.48
N THR A 528 -16.70 -18.94 -18.38
CA THR A 528 -17.54 -18.83 -17.18
C THR A 528 -17.26 -19.96 -16.21
N GLY A 529 -17.30 -19.66 -14.92
CA GLY A 529 -17.27 -20.63 -13.83
C GLY A 529 -18.36 -20.33 -12.81
N THR A 530 -19.14 -21.33 -12.44
CA THR A 530 -20.10 -21.23 -11.35
C THR A 530 -19.84 -22.42 -10.44
N ALA A 531 -19.33 -22.18 -9.24
CA ALA A 531 -19.01 -23.20 -8.27
C ALA A 531 -19.82 -23.00 -6.99
N ARG A 532 -20.31 -24.07 -6.39
CA ARG A 532 -20.94 -24.02 -5.07
C ARG A 532 -19.88 -23.80 -4.00
N VAL A 533 -20.19 -22.97 -3.00
CA VAL A 533 -19.27 -22.74 -1.89
C VAL A 533 -19.26 -23.96 -0.97
N ALA A 534 -18.07 -24.54 -0.76
CA ALA A 534 -17.88 -25.58 0.25
C ALA A 534 -17.87 -24.95 1.66
N LYS A 535 -18.68 -25.49 2.58
CA LYS A 535 -18.73 -25.08 3.98
C LYS A 535 -18.83 -26.33 4.87
N ASN A 536 -17.91 -26.49 5.80
CA ASN A 536 -17.90 -27.63 6.76
C ASN A 536 -18.01 -29.02 6.09
N GLY A 537 -17.29 -29.24 4.98
CA GLY A 537 -17.25 -30.54 4.29
C GLY A 537 -18.45 -30.84 3.39
N SER A 538 -19.41 -29.92 3.26
CA SER A 538 -20.55 -30.02 2.36
C SER A 538 -20.70 -28.80 1.45
N TYR A 539 -21.35 -28.95 0.31
CA TYR A 539 -21.59 -27.81 -0.60
C TYR A 539 -22.86 -27.06 -0.20
N SER A 540 -22.73 -25.73 -0.11
CA SER A 540 -23.88 -24.84 0.15
C SER A 540 -24.94 -24.97 -0.97
N VAL A 541 -26.19 -24.98 -0.58
CA VAL A 541 -27.33 -25.01 -1.54
C VAL A 541 -27.65 -23.60 -2.06
N GLN A 542 -27.19 -22.56 -1.38
CA GLN A 542 -27.61 -21.17 -1.64
C GLN A 542 -26.46 -20.18 -1.87
N SER A 543 -25.19 -20.60 -1.78
CA SER A 543 -24.05 -19.70 -1.95
C SER A 543 -23.12 -20.21 -3.05
N TYR A 544 -22.82 -19.33 -4.00
CA TYR A 544 -22.03 -19.63 -5.19
C TYR A 544 -20.88 -18.64 -5.35
N ASN A 545 -19.78 -19.14 -5.93
CA ASN A 545 -18.73 -18.31 -6.49
C ASN A 545 -18.89 -18.30 -8.00
N SER A 546 -19.09 -17.11 -8.56
CA SER A 546 -19.29 -16.93 -10.01
C SER A 546 -18.08 -16.21 -10.58
N SER A 547 -17.51 -16.73 -11.65
CA SER A 547 -16.26 -16.21 -12.20
C SER A 547 -16.28 -16.16 -13.74
N PHE A 548 -15.52 -15.22 -14.28
CA PHE A 548 -15.18 -15.16 -15.69
C PHE A 548 -13.70 -14.83 -15.82
N PHE A 549 -12.95 -15.69 -16.48
CA PHE A 549 -11.56 -15.43 -16.85
C PHE A 549 -11.44 -15.50 -18.38
N GLY A 550 -10.72 -14.52 -18.94
CA GLY A 550 -10.59 -14.43 -20.38
C GLY A 550 -9.61 -13.36 -20.79
N PHE A 551 -9.66 -13.00 -22.04
CA PHE A 551 -8.85 -11.93 -22.62
C PHE A 551 -9.69 -11.02 -23.50
N ALA A 552 -9.23 -9.77 -23.61
CA ALA A 552 -9.68 -8.79 -24.58
C ALA A 552 -8.46 -8.35 -25.41
N GLU A 553 -8.58 -8.34 -26.74
CA GLU A 553 -7.48 -8.10 -27.66
C GLU A 553 -7.93 -7.24 -28.84
N ASP A 554 -7.10 -6.25 -29.16
CA ASP A 554 -7.14 -5.49 -30.39
C ASP A 554 -6.00 -5.91 -31.35
N GLU A 555 -5.70 -5.10 -32.35
CA GLU A 555 -4.62 -5.37 -33.30
C GLU A 555 -3.20 -5.21 -32.70
N ARG A 556 -3.04 -4.52 -31.57
CA ARG A 556 -1.75 -4.15 -30.98
C ARG A 556 -1.54 -4.78 -29.61
N GLN A 557 -2.58 -4.87 -28.80
CA GLN A 557 -2.48 -5.23 -27.39
C GLN A 557 -3.48 -6.32 -27.02
N VAL A 558 -3.12 -7.07 -26.00
CA VAL A 558 -3.97 -8.05 -25.37
C VAL A 558 -3.85 -7.95 -23.85
N PHE A 559 -4.98 -8.00 -23.15
CA PHE A 559 -5.02 -8.09 -21.71
C PHE A 559 -5.80 -9.33 -21.28
N THR A 560 -5.26 -10.04 -20.29
CA THR A 560 -6.01 -11.09 -19.61
C THR A 560 -6.74 -10.47 -18.42
N ILE A 561 -8.02 -10.74 -18.31
CA ILE A 561 -8.93 -10.16 -17.33
C ILE A 561 -9.61 -11.29 -16.57
N GLY A 562 -9.63 -11.17 -15.24
CA GLY A 562 -10.37 -12.05 -14.35
C GLY A 562 -11.42 -11.28 -13.56
N VAL A 563 -12.59 -11.88 -13.37
CA VAL A 563 -13.66 -11.40 -12.51
C VAL A 563 -14.15 -12.56 -11.66
N VAL A 564 -14.19 -12.39 -10.34
CA VAL A 564 -14.75 -13.38 -9.41
C VAL A 564 -15.70 -12.69 -8.43
N ILE A 565 -16.91 -13.20 -8.32
CA ILE A 565 -17.94 -12.76 -7.39
C ILE A 565 -18.07 -13.87 -6.34
N LEU A 566 -17.65 -13.57 -5.12
CA LEU A 566 -17.64 -14.51 -4.01
C LEU A 566 -18.93 -14.41 -3.19
N GLY A 567 -19.54 -15.55 -2.91
CA GLY A 567 -20.69 -15.65 -2.02
C GLY A 567 -21.93 -14.96 -2.56
N SER A 568 -22.19 -15.03 -3.87
CA SER A 568 -23.45 -14.57 -4.45
C SER A 568 -24.62 -15.44 -3.97
N HIS A 569 -25.78 -14.81 -3.74
CA HIS A 569 -27.00 -15.46 -3.27
C HIS A 569 -28.17 -15.13 -4.21
N GLY A 570 -29.08 -16.09 -4.49
CA GLY A 570 -30.26 -15.84 -5.30
C GLY A 570 -30.76 -17.12 -6.02
N LYS A 571 -32.05 -17.20 -6.33
CA LYS A 571 -32.64 -18.42 -6.95
C LYS A 571 -32.25 -18.62 -8.42
N GLU A 572 -31.89 -17.57 -9.17
CA GLU A 572 -31.48 -17.66 -10.60
C GLU A 572 -30.39 -16.66 -11.04
N GLU A 573 -29.95 -15.79 -10.17
CA GLU A 573 -29.03 -14.68 -10.50
C GLU A 573 -27.56 -14.97 -10.20
N TYR A 574 -27.21 -16.23 -9.89
CA TYR A 574 -25.84 -16.63 -9.54
C TYR A 574 -25.00 -17.14 -10.72
N TYR A 575 -25.60 -17.35 -11.88
CA TYR A 575 -24.87 -17.85 -13.05
C TYR A 575 -23.83 -16.82 -13.52
N ALA A 576 -22.58 -17.28 -13.68
CA ALA A 576 -21.46 -16.41 -14.11
C ALA A 576 -21.73 -15.72 -15.46
N SER A 577 -22.49 -16.34 -16.34
CA SER A 577 -22.93 -15.72 -17.61
C SER A 577 -23.81 -14.49 -17.40
N LYS A 578 -24.58 -14.42 -16.31
CA LYS A 578 -25.48 -13.31 -15.98
C LYS A 578 -24.81 -12.20 -15.14
N ILE A 579 -23.78 -12.53 -14.34
CA ILE A 579 -23.21 -11.57 -13.40
C ILE A 579 -21.72 -11.30 -13.62
N ALA A 580 -20.86 -12.31 -13.85
CA ALA A 580 -19.43 -12.10 -14.02
C ALA A 580 -19.07 -11.68 -15.46
N ALA A 581 -19.70 -12.25 -16.48
CA ALA A 581 -19.47 -11.89 -17.87
C ALA A 581 -19.86 -10.44 -18.21
N PRO A 582 -20.99 -9.87 -17.73
CA PRO A 582 -21.28 -8.44 -17.89
C PRO A 582 -20.25 -7.53 -17.24
N ILE A 583 -19.77 -7.83 -16.01
CA ILE A 583 -18.71 -7.03 -15.36
C ILE A 583 -17.42 -7.08 -16.19
N PHE A 584 -17.05 -8.24 -16.75
CA PHE A 584 -15.92 -8.36 -17.66
C PHE A 584 -16.08 -7.41 -18.88
N LYS A 585 -17.29 -7.34 -19.47
CA LYS A 585 -17.60 -6.44 -20.57
C LYS A 585 -17.44 -4.96 -20.15
N GLU A 586 -18.00 -4.57 -19.01
CA GLU A 586 -17.86 -3.21 -18.48
C GLU A 586 -16.38 -2.84 -18.22
N ILE A 587 -15.55 -3.79 -17.73
CA ILE A 587 -14.10 -3.59 -17.59
C ILE A 587 -13.45 -3.38 -18.97
N THR A 588 -13.86 -4.14 -19.98
CA THR A 588 -13.38 -3.96 -21.36
C THR A 588 -13.75 -2.58 -21.90
N GLU A 589 -14.96 -2.09 -21.62
CA GLU A 589 -15.39 -0.71 -21.95
C GLU A 589 -14.51 0.36 -21.28
N ILE A 590 -14.14 0.12 -19.99
CA ILE A 590 -13.22 1.00 -19.26
C ILE A 590 -11.84 1.01 -19.95
N LEU A 591 -11.30 -0.16 -20.31
CA LEU A 591 -10.01 -0.25 -21.02
C LEU A 591 -10.04 0.50 -22.36
N VAL A 592 -11.14 0.44 -23.11
CA VAL A 592 -11.32 1.22 -24.35
C VAL A 592 -11.36 2.71 -24.04
N ARG A 593 -12.12 3.14 -23.04
CA ARG A 593 -12.25 4.55 -22.63
C ARG A 593 -10.91 5.17 -22.20
N TYR A 594 -10.04 4.37 -21.59
CA TYR A 594 -8.70 4.80 -21.18
C TYR A 594 -7.61 4.54 -22.24
N ASN A 595 -8.00 4.21 -23.48
CA ASN A 595 -7.11 3.96 -24.62
C ASN A 595 -6.11 2.82 -24.44
N HIS A 596 -6.42 1.85 -23.57
CA HIS A 596 -5.65 0.62 -23.45
C HIS A 596 -6.01 -0.40 -24.54
N LEU A 597 -7.22 -0.33 -25.09
CA LEU A 597 -7.71 -1.12 -26.20
C LEU A 597 -8.42 -0.22 -27.24
N SER A 598 -8.26 -0.56 -28.53
CA SER A 598 -8.84 0.19 -29.63
C SER A 598 -9.71 -0.74 -30.51
N PRO A 599 -11.05 -0.67 -30.43
CA PRO A 599 -11.93 -1.46 -31.27
C PRO A 599 -11.71 -1.16 -32.77
N SER A 600 -11.74 -2.21 -33.60
CA SER A 600 -11.44 -2.14 -35.06
C SER A 600 -12.59 -2.74 -35.88
N ILE A 601 -12.96 -2.02 -36.96
CA ILE A 601 -13.92 -2.52 -37.96
C ILE A 601 -13.36 -3.76 -38.67
N ALA A 602 -12.04 -3.86 -38.84
CA ALA A 602 -11.41 -5.03 -39.45
C ALA A 602 -11.61 -6.28 -38.60
N ILE A 603 -11.46 -6.20 -37.27
CA ILE A 603 -11.74 -7.29 -36.35
C ILE A 603 -13.23 -7.65 -36.39
N GLN A 604 -14.12 -6.67 -36.38
CA GLN A 604 -15.56 -6.91 -36.47
C GLN A 604 -15.91 -7.70 -37.73
N ASN A 605 -15.44 -7.25 -38.90
CA ASN A 605 -15.66 -7.92 -40.19
C ASN A 605 -15.07 -9.35 -40.22
N ALA A 606 -13.85 -9.54 -39.65
CA ALA A 606 -13.22 -10.85 -39.56
C ALA A 606 -14.05 -11.84 -38.70
N LEU A 607 -14.59 -11.33 -37.61
CA LEU A 607 -15.46 -12.09 -36.74
C LEU A 607 -16.79 -12.46 -37.43
N GLU A 608 -17.39 -11.57 -38.21
CA GLU A 608 -18.63 -11.81 -38.97
C GLU A 608 -18.41 -12.81 -40.12
N LYS A 609 -17.36 -12.68 -40.92
CA LYS A 609 -16.99 -13.66 -41.97
C LYS A 609 -16.87 -15.08 -41.46
N ASN A 610 -16.34 -15.28 -40.25
CA ASN A 610 -16.24 -16.58 -39.62
C ASN A 610 -17.60 -17.12 -39.13
N ARG A 611 -18.64 -16.28 -38.98
CA ARG A 611 -20.02 -16.68 -38.65
C ARG A 611 -20.67 -17.46 -39.77
N PHE A 612 -20.34 -17.15 -41.04
CA PHE A 612 -20.93 -17.84 -42.20
C PHE A 612 -20.25 -19.19 -42.52
N LYS A 613 -19.06 -19.49 -41.97
CA LYS A 613 -18.37 -20.77 -42.18
C LYS A 613 -18.75 -21.87 -41.20
N ILE A 614 -19.59 -21.58 -40.21
CA ILE A 614 -19.98 -22.49 -39.12
C ILE A 614 -21.49 -22.90 -39.25
N LYS A 615 -22.22 -22.39 -40.26
CA LYS A 615 -23.51 -22.89 -40.65
C LYS A 615 -23.28 -24.02 -41.69
#